data_7c86a02fc1809c11bfeb5096ab9c1138
#
_entry.id   7c86a02fc1809c11bfeb5096ab9c1138
#
_cell.length_a   1.000
_cell.length_b   1.000
_cell.length_c   1.000
_cell.angle_alpha   90.00
_cell.angle_beta   90.00
_cell.angle_gamma   90.00
#
_symmetry.space_group_name_H-M   'P 1'
#
loop_
_entity.id
_entity.type
_entity.pdbx_description
1 polymer ?
#
loop_
_entity_poly.entity_id
_entity_poly.type
_entity_poly.pdbx_seq_one_letter_code
_entity_poly.pdbx_strand_id
1 'polypeptide(L)'
;MRKIKILGLIVLSGLFISALMISGEVPANAADGKIVIGMVDAISGPFKASGDRFQLGAKYAVDEINAKGGLLGKQVTLVVEDSSFKPDVAVRKATKLILEDKADVLIGCLGSHVFLAMMKAAEKYKVVAVNPNSEAASITGSEFNPYVFRTTPTTGQRTAATIAYFAKYSKFKKFYILCQDASLGRDAGEGFKQNLKKIPGSQLVGEDYHPVALKDFAPYISKVIASGAEVILTTNFGPDLGNLIKTEGQLGCKAVTGGGYLFDPVIMQDVKEAGLGHLVIHHSLIDLGNPIQKKFVKDFQEKNKDLDKVFYSPVFGVNDYYYGMQWMFDAIKRAGSTDSAKLIQAWEGASYNMPWGKVTMRACDHQIITPYKAALIVKDNEFFSFPYTGKPVVIPEEEITVPPSQTGNARCK
;
A
#
# COMPACT_ATOMS: atom_id res chain seq x y z
N MET A 1 -102.52 3.01 24.59
CA MET A 1 -102.33 2.97 26.07
C MET A 1 -101.02 2.20 26.39
N ARG A 2 -100.25 2.71 27.32
CA ARG A 2 -99.03 2.18 27.99
C ARG A 2 -97.71 2.19 27.25
N LYS A 3 -96.92 3.14 27.72
CA LYS A 3 -95.54 3.34 27.55
C LYS A 3 -94.76 2.26 28.32
N ILE A 4 -93.72 1.66 27.73
CA ILE A 4 -92.66 0.98 28.49
C ILE A 4 -91.34 1.53 27.97
N LYS A 5 -90.58 2.16 28.88
CA LYS A 5 -89.19 2.59 28.72
C LYS A 5 -88.28 1.36 28.92
N ILE A 6 -87.35 1.14 28.02
CA ILE A 6 -86.26 0.25 28.26
C ILE A 6 -84.98 1.08 28.12
N LEU A 7 -84.24 1.09 29.23
CA LEU A 7 -82.97 1.73 29.44
C LEU A 7 -81.85 0.87 28.75
N GLY A 8 -81.24 1.42 27.72
CA GLY A 8 -80.13 0.74 27.07
C GLY A 8 -78.80 1.24 27.63
N LEU A 9 -78.04 0.26 28.17
CA LEU A 9 -76.69 0.45 28.70
C LEU A 9 -75.69 0.51 27.52
N ILE A 10 -75.03 1.66 27.33
CA ILE A 10 -73.96 1.80 26.35
C ILE A 10 -72.64 1.42 27.01
N VAL A 11 -72.07 0.30 26.65
CA VAL A 11 -70.72 -0.10 27.00
C VAL A 11 -69.79 0.55 26.00
N LEU A 12 -69.03 1.57 26.44
CA LEU A 12 -67.93 2.16 25.65
C LEU A 12 -66.70 1.28 25.79
N SER A 13 -66.40 0.44 24.78
CA SER A 13 -65.14 -0.22 24.65
C SER A 13 -64.12 0.72 24.02
N GLY A 14 -63.27 1.34 24.86
CA GLY A 14 -62.14 2.14 24.41
C GLY A 14 -61.08 1.28 23.79
N LEU A 15 -60.92 1.33 22.48
CA LEU A 15 -59.73 0.84 21.80
C LEU A 15 -58.57 1.81 22.03
N PHE A 16 -57.61 1.41 22.90
CA PHE A 16 -56.33 2.07 22.99
C PHE A 16 -55.52 1.68 21.74
N ILE A 17 -55.46 2.53 20.73
CA ILE A 17 -54.52 2.47 19.65
C ILE A 17 -53.18 3.02 20.19
N SER A 18 -52.28 2.14 20.62
CA SER A 18 -50.89 2.49 20.89
C SER A 18 -50.23 2.86 19.55
N ALA A 19 -50.17 4.15 19.24
CA ALA A 19 -49.33 4.65 18.18
C ALA A 19 -47.86 4.41 18.58
N LEU A 20 -47.25 3.35 17.99
CA LEU A 20 -45.81 3.16 18.04
C LEU A 20 -45.19 4.30 17.22
N MET A 21 -44.75 5.35 17.91
CA MET A 21 -43.88 6.38 17.33
C MET A 21 -42.55 5.69 17.01
N ILE A 22 -42.40 5.18 15.77
CA ILE A 22 -41.11 4.92 15.22
C ILE A 22 -40.46 6.29 15.01
N SER A 23 -39.69 6.72 16.00
CA SER A 23 -38.73 7.81 15.82
C SER A 23 -37.68 7.32 14.81
N GLY A 24 -37.98 7.46 13.54
CA GLY A 24 -36.98 7.46 12.51
C GLY A 24 -36.00 8.59 12.83
N GLU A 25 -34.83 8.28 13.33
CA GLU A 25 -33.74 9.24 13.35
C GLU A 25 -33.56 9.70 11.91
N VAL A 26 -34.00 10.92 11.62
CA VAL A 26 -33.60 11.62 10.40
C VAL A 26 -32.10 11.74 10.48
N PRO A 27 -31.32 11.20 9.49
CA PRO A 27 -29.89 11.36 9.51
C PRO A 27 -29.60 12.85 9.62
N ALA A 28 -28.78 13.20 10.62
CA ALA A 28 -28.35 14.57 10.85
C ALA A 28 -27.95 15.20 9.52
N ASN A 29 -28.42 16.36 9.20
CA ASN A 29 -28.12 17.13 8.00
C ASN A 29 -26.64 16.98 7.68
N ALA A 30 -26.32 16.45 6.48
CA ALA A 30 -24.97 16.45 5.98
C ALA A 30 -24.45 17.89 6.05
N ALA A 31 -23.39 18.11 6.84
CA ALA A 31 -22.79 19.42 6.95
C ALA A 31 -22.44 19.94 5.56
N ASP A 32 -22.82 21.16 5.22
CA ASP A 32 -22.51 21.78 3.94
C ASP A 32 -21.00 21.68 3.67
N GLY A 33 -20.63 20.98 2.60
CA GLY A 33 -19.24 20.79 2.19
C GLY A 33 -18.87 19.33 1.93
N LYS A 34 -17.76 19.14 1.24
CA LYS A 34 -17.16 17.83 0.94
C LYS A 34 -15.77 17.76 1.57
N ILE A 35 -15.30 16.56 1.88
CA ILE A 35 -13.88 16.33 2.14
C ILE A 35 -13.23 15.90 0.83
N VAL A 36 -12.21 16.62 0.40
CA VAL A 36 -11.52 16.38 -0.87
C VAL A 36 -10.18 15.70 -0.62
N ILE A 37 -10.02 14.50 -1.14
CA ILE A 37 -8.75 13.77 -1.16
C ILE A 37 -8.13 13.96 -2.54
N GLY A 38 -6.98 14.64 -2.59
CA GLY A 38 -6.20 14.82 -3.82
C GLY A 38 -5.23 13.66 -4.03
N MET A 39 -5.36 12.93 -5.12
CA MET A 39 -4.43 11.85 -5.48
C MET A 39 -3.54 12.28 -6.64
N VAL A 40 -2.23 12.10 -6.48
CA VAL A 40 -1.27 12.24 -7.59
C VAL A 40 -0.64 10.89 -7.83
N ASP A 41 -0.78 10.34 -9.05
CA ASP A 41 -0.13 9.06 -9.38
C ASP A 41 0.18 8.93 -10.87
N ALA A 42 0.90 7.86 -11.26
CA ALA A 42 1.30 7.59 -12.64
C ALA A 42 0.16 6.89 -13.38
N ILE A 43 -0.84 7.63 -13.87
CA ILE A 43 -1.98 7.10 -14.63
C ILE A 43 -1.81 7.20 -16.16
N SER A 44 -0.60 7.53 -16.59
CA SER A 44 -0.14 7.44 -18.00
C SER A 44 1.27 6.88 -18.08
N GLY A 45 1.74 6.58 -19.31
CA GLY A 45 3.10 6.09 -19.58
C GLY A 45 3.33 4.63 -19.15
N PRO A 46 4.60 4.22 -19.00
CA PRO A 46 4.95 2.80 -18.79
C PRO A 46 4.46 2.21 -17.46
N PHE A 47 4.15 3.03 -16.48
CA PHE A 47 3.66 2.61 -15.16
C PHE A 47 2.16 2.81 -14.95
N LYS A 48 1.41 3.15 -16.02
CA LYS A 48 -0.04 3.36 -15.96
C LYS A 48 -0.78 2.21 -15.28
N ALA A 49 -0.41 0.96 -15.57
CA ALA A 49 -1.04 -0.21 -14.99
C ALA A 49 -1.00 -0.22 -13.44
N SER A 50 0.09 0.23 -12.85
CA SER A 50 0.19 0.38 -11.39
C SER A 50 -0.68 1.51 -10.88
N GLY A 51 -0.62 2.69 -11.53
CA GLY A 51 -1.43 3.85 -11.15
C GLY A 51 -2.94 3.59 -11.23
N ASP A 52 -3.41 2.88 -12.26
CA ASP A 52 -4.82 2.49 -12.38
C ASP A 52 -5.27 1.63 -11.18
N ARG A 53 -4.45 0.67 -10.75
CA ARG A 53 -4.76 -0.18 -9.57
C ARG A 53 -4.75 0.62 -8.27
N PHE A 54 -3.81 1.54 -8.11
CA PHE A 54 -3.76 2.42 -6.95
C PHE A 54 -4.99 3.31 -6.87
N GLN A 55 -5.38 3.91 -8.00
CA GLN A 55 -6.60 4.69 -8.10
C GLN A 55 -7.84 3.84 -7.76
N LEU A 56 -7.91 2.60 -8.25
CA LEU A 56 -9.02 1.69 -7.94
C LEU A 56 -9.12 1.40 -6.45
N GLY A 57 -7.98 1.15 -5.78
CA GLY A 57 -7.94 0.95 -4.33
C GLY A 57 -8.41 2.17 -3.54
N ALA A 58 -7.94 3.36 -3.92
CA ALA A 58 -8.36 4.61 -3.32
C ALA A 58 -9.86 4.88 -3.55
N LYS A 59 -10.34 4.67 -4.78
CA LYS A 59 -11.76 4.82 -5.12
C LYS A 59 -12.64 3.85 -4.34
N TYR A 60 -12.22 2.59 -4.21
CA TYR A 60 -12.97 1.59 -3.44
C TYR A 60 -13.12 2.00 -1.97
N ALA A 61 -12.07 2.56 -1.34
CA ALA A 61 -12.12 3.08 0.02
C ALA A 61 -13.09 4.27 0.14
N VAL A 62 -13.07 5.20 -0.83
CA VAL A 62 -13.97 6.36 -0.86
C VAL A 62 -15.43 5.92 -1.05
N ASP A 63 -15.70 5.00 -1.95
CA ASP A 63 -17.05 4.48 -2.17
C ASP A 63 -17.59 3.82 -0.89
N GLU A 64 -16.75 3.05 -0.20
CA GLU A 64 -17.14 2.36 1.04
C GLU A 64 -17.43 3.33 2.18
N ILE A 65 -16.58 4.35 2.39
CA ILE A 65 -16.83 5.32 3.46
C ILE A 65 -18.06 6.17 3.17
N ASN A 66 -18.31 6.52 1.92
CA ASN A 66 -19.49 7.27 1.52
C ASN A 66 -20.78 6.46 1.68
N ALA A 67 -20.76 5.16 1.40
CA ALA A 67 -21.88 4.27 1.66
C ALA A 67 -22.22 4.15 3.17
N LYS A 68 -21.27 4.44 4.05
CA LYS A 68 -21.42 4.47 5.51
C LYS A 68 -21.75 5.89 6.05
N GLY A 69 -22.09 6.85 5.17
CA GLY A 69 -22.43 8.23 5.55
C GLY A 69 -21.29 9.24 5.49
N GLY A 70 -20.14 8.86 4.92
CA GLY A 70 -18.98 9.74 4.73
C GLY A 70 -18.08 9.90 5.96
N LEU A 71 -17.29 10.97 5.99
CA LEU A 71 -16.40 11.34 7.09
C LEU A 71 -16.91 12.62 7.75
N LEU A 72 -17.00 12.63 9.08
CA LEU A 72 -17.46 13.79 9.86
C LEU A 72 -18.80 14.36 9.34
N GLY A 73 -19.71 13.48 8.87
CA GLY A 73 -20.99 13.87 8.28
C GLY A 73 -20.90 14.42 6.86
N LYS A 74 -19.74 14.39 6.20
CA LYS A 74 -19.51 14.93 4.86
C LYS A 74 -19.17 13.81 3.87
N GLN A 75 -19.62 13.96 2.62
CA GLN A 75 -19.18 13.08 1.54
C GLN A 75 -17.71 13.29 1.23
N VAL A 76 -17.00 12.21 0.91
CA VAL A 76 -15.59 12.23 0.48
C VAL A 76 -15.53 12.22 -1.04
N THR A 77 -14.71 13.07 -1.64
CA THR A 77 -14.45 13.11 -3.08
C THR A 77 -12.97 12.82 -3.33
N LEU A 78 -12.68 11.93 -4.27
CA LEU A 78 -11.32 11.67 -4.77
C LEU A 78 -11.11 12.45 -6.07
N VAL A 79 -10.13 13.33 -6.09
CA VAL A 79 -9.68 14.06 -7.30
C VAL A 79 -8.30 13.51 -7.68
N VAL A 80 -8.16 13.01 -8.91
CA VAL A 80 -6.95 12.33 -9.38
C VAL A 80 -6.24 13.16 -10.44
N GLU A 81 -4.93 13.32 -10.29
CA GLU A 81 -4.05 14.00 -11.23
C GLU A 81 -2.89 13.09 -11.65
N ASP A 82 -2.53 13.18 -12.93
CA ASP A 82 -1.45 12.38 -13.53
C ASP A 82 -0.07 12.98 -13.27
N SER A 83 0.79 12.25 -12.58
CA SER A 83 2.20 12.60 -12.43
C SER A 83 3.04 12.26 -13.66
N SER A 84 2.53 11.39 -14.54
CA SER A 84 3.29 10.79 -15.65
C SER A 84 4.65 10.22 -15.21
N PHE A 85 4.76 9.80 -13.93
CA PHE A 85 5.99 9.32 -13.28
C PHE A 85 7.12 10.36 -13.27
N LYS A 86 6.80 11.68 -13.32
CA LYS A 86 7.77 12.78 -13.37
C LYS A 86 7.69 13.66 -12.12
N PRO A 87 8.82 13.91 -11.43
CA PRO A 87 8.86 14.70 -10.20
C PRO A 87 8.31 16.12 -10.35
N ASP A 88 8.70 16.84 -11.42
CA ASP A 88 8.25 18.20 -11.68
C ASP A 88 6.74 18.29 -11.98
N VAL A 89 6.20 17.28 -12.67
CA VAL A 89 4.76 17.18 -12.92
C VAL A 89 4.02 16.92 -11.61
N ALA A 90 4.51 16.02 -10.77
CA ALA A 90 3.88 15.70 -9.48
C ALA A 90 3.77 16.94 -8.57
N VAL A 91 4.80 17.79 -8.52
CA VAL A 91 4.76 19.05 -7.76
C VAL A 91 3.67 19.98 -8.29
N ARG A 92 3.60 20.18 -9.63
CA ARG A 92 2.57 21.03 -10.23
C ARG A 92 1.15 20.51 -9.97
N LYS A 93 0.96 19.17 -10.10
CA LYS A 93 -0.34 18.52 -9.89
C LYS A 93 -0.78 18.55 -8.42
N ALA A 94 0.13 18.30 -7.49
CA ALA A 94 -0.15 18.45 -6.07
C ALA A 94 -0.50 19.91 -5.70
N THR A 95 0.22 20.88 -6.28
CA THR A 95 -0.08 22.32 -6.09
C THR A 95 -1.48 22.66 -6.60
N LYS A 96 -1.86 22.16 -7.81
CA LYS A 96 -3.19 22.36 -8.36
C LYS A 96 -4.28 21.77 -7.44
N LEU A 97 -4.11 20.52 -7.00
CA LEU A 97 -5.06 19.86 -6.09
C LEU A 97 -5.29 20.69 -4.82
N ILE A 98 -4.22 21.26 -4.23
CA ILE A 98 -4.32 22.07 -3.02
C ILE A 98 -4.97 23.42 -3.28
N LEU A 99 -4.52 24.15 -4.30
CA LEU A 99 -4.92 25.55 -4.49
C LEU A 99 -6.22 25.72 -5.27
N GLU A 100 -6.47 24.86 -6.25
CA GLU A 100 -7.63 24.96 -7.13
C GLU A 100 -8.74 24.00 -6.68
N ASP A 101 -8.43 22.71 -6.49
CA ASP A 101 -9.41 21.68 -6.13
C ASP A 101 -9.67 21.61 -4.63
N LYS A 102 -8.96 22.40 -3.80
CA LYS A 102 -9.12 22.51 -2.35
C LYS A 102 -8.97 21.17 -1.62
N ALA A 103 -7.99 20.36 -2.03
CA ALA A 103 -7.71 19.10 -1.36
C ALA A 103 -7.37 19.31 0.12
N ASP A 104 -8.11 18.62 1.00
CA ASP A 104 -7.87 18.59 2.44
C ASP A 104 -6.66 17.73 2.80
N VAL A 105 -6.46 16.63 2.07
CA VAL A 105 -5.35 15.69 2.25
C VAL A 105 -4.89 15.22 0.87
N LEU A 106 -3.58 15.03 0.71
CA LEU A 106 -2.99 14.42 -0.47
C LEU A 106 -2.73 12.93 -0.23
N ILE A 107 -2.79 12.13 -1.31
CA ILE A 107 -2.34 10.73 -1.31
C ILE A 107 -1.57 10.44 -2.59
N GLY A 108 -0.59 9.56 -2.53
CA GLY A 108 0.22 9.13 -3.68
C GLY A 108 1.64 8.85 -3.22
N CYS A 109 2.56 8.65 -4.09
CA CYS A 109 2.45 8.32 -5.50
C CYS A 109 3.44 7.19 -5.82
N LEU A 110 3.33 6.60 -7.00
CA LEU A 110 4.33 5.64 -7.50
C LEU A 110 5.66 6.35 -7.73
N GLY A 111 6.75 5.69 -7.30
CA GLY A 111 8.12 6.18 -7.46
C GLY A 111 8.56 7.12 -6.34
N SER A 112 9.52 6.66 -5.54
CA SER A 112 9.99 7.41 -4.37
C SER A 112 10.57 8.79 -4.75
N HIS A 113 11.25 8.92 -5.90
CA HIS A 113 11.75 10.19 -6.41
C HIS A 113 10.62 11.17 -6.79
N VAL A 114 9.48 10.64 -7.24
CA VAL A 114 8.27 11.42 -7.55
C VAL A 114 7.60 11.88 -6.26
N PHE A 115 7.47 10.99 -5.28
CA PHE A 115 6.91 11.33 -3.97
C PHE A 115 7.77 12.34 -3.21
N LEU A 116 9.09 12.19 -3.22
CA LEU A 116 10.04 13.16 -2.63
C LEU A 116 9.87 14.58 -3.19
N ALA A 117 9.50 14.69 -4.46
CA ALA A 117 9.17 15.98 -5.04
C ALA A 117 7.78 16.47 -4.60
N MET A 118 6.76 15.60 -4.66
CA MET A 118 5.38 15.92 -4.27
C MET A 118 5.28 16.40 -2.82
N MET A 119 5.99 15.76 -1.89
CA MET A 119 5.94 16.12 -0.46
C MET A 119 6.43 17.53 -0.15
N LYS A 120 7.22 18.16 -1.06
CA LYS A 120 7.62 19.58 -0.94
C LYS A 120 6.42 20.52 -1.13
N ALA A 121 5.44 20.16 -1.96
CA ALA A 121 4.19 20.92 -2.06
C ALA A 121 3.35 20.75 -0.78
N ALA A 122 3.28 19.54 -0.23
CA ALA A 122 2.61 19.27 1.05
C ALA A 122 3.17 20.14 2.19
N GLU A 123 4.49 20.22 2.31
CA GLU A 123 5.19 21.06 3.29
C GLU A 123 4.91 22.55 3.08
N LYS A 124 5.10 23.02 1.84
CA LYS A 124 4.91 24.44 1.47
C LYS A 124 3.52 24.96 1.82
N TYR A 125 2.51 24.14 1.55
CA TYR A 125 1.11 24.53 1.77
C TYR A 125 0.51 23.98 3.06
N LYS A 126 1.31 23.27 3.87
CA LYS A 126 0.92 22.70 5.17
C LYS A 126 -0.30 21.75 5.07
N VAL A 127 -0.32 20.91 4.06
CA VAL A 127 -1.36 19.90 3.80
C VAL A 127 -0.78 18.52 4.06
N VAL A 128 -1.47 17.67 4.83
CA VAL A 128 -1.02 16.29 5.08
C VAL A 128 -0.98 15.50 3.78
N ALA A 129 0.11 14.77 3.56
CA ALA A 129 0.29 13.85 2.44
C ALA A 129 0.52 12.43 2.95
N VAL A 130 -0.29 11.50 2.47
CA VAL A 130 -0.21 10.07 2.82
C VAL A 130 0.53 9.33 1.73
N ASN A 131 1.50 8.53 2.14
CA ASN A 131 2.31 7.69 1.25
C ASN A 131 2.03 6.20 1.48
N PRO A 132 1.19 5.56 0.65
CA PRO A 132 0.89 4.14 0.79
C PRO A 132 1.82 3.23 -0.02
N ASN A 133 2.76 3.76 -0.81
CA ASN A 133 3.52 2.96 -1.76
C ASN A 133 5.04 3.23 -1.82
N SER A 134 5.48 4.48 -1.73
CA SER A 134 6.90 4.84 -1.94
C SER A 134 7.77 4.51 -0.72
N GLU A 135 8.81 3.68 -0.90
CA GLU A 135 9.57 3.07 0.20
C GLU A 135 10.96 3.67 0.47
N ALA A 136 11.47 4.64 -0.35
CA ALA A 136 12.80 5.20 -0.10
C ALA A 136 12.95 5.69 1.34
N ALA A 137 14.07 5.32 1.98
CA ALA A 137 14.32 5.59 3.39
C ALA A 137 14.33 7.09 3.70
N SER A 138 14.81 7.90 2.76
CA SER A 138 14.90 9.35 2.90
C SER A 138 13.55 10.05 3.13
N ILE A 139 12.43 9.50 2.65
CA ILE A 139 11.09 10.12 2.77
C ILE A 139 10.72 10.42 4.23
N THR A 140 10.95 9.48 5.14
CA THR A 140 10.71 9.63 6.59
C THR A 140 12.02 9.73 7.37
N GLY A 141 13.16 9.72 6.66
CA GLY A 141 14.51 9.89 7.17
C GLY A 141 15.04 11.32 7.00
N SER A 142 16.07 11.48 6.16
CA SER A 142 16.77 12.76 5.94
C SER A 142 15.91 13.86 5.31
N GLU A 143 14.91 13.50 4.51
CA GLU A 143 13.99 14.44 3.84
C GLU A 143 12.63 14.57 4.57
N PHE A 144 12.55 14.06 5.79
CA PHE A 144 11.31 14.11 6.58
C PHE A 144 10.75 15.52 6.68
N ASN A 145 9.42 15.63 6.50
CA ASN A 145 8.66 16.81 6.92
C ASN A 145 7.42 16.38 7.71
N PRO A 146 6.91 17.23 8.64
CA PRO A 146 5.84 16.83 9.56
C PRO A 146 4.47 16.60 8.93
N TYR A 147 4.30 16.96 7.65
CA TYR A 147 3.05 16.76 6.92
C TYR A 147 2.98 15.43 6.17
N VAL A 148 4.02 14.60 6.23
CA VAL A 148 4.06 13.31 5.52
C VAL A 148 3.83 12.15 6.49
N PHE A 149 2.91 11.26 6.15
CA PHE A 149 2.64 10.00 6.85
C PHE A 149 2.82 8.84 5.88
N ARG A 150 3.68 7.87 6.24
CA ARG A 150 3.94 6.71 5.40
C ARG A 150 3.27 5.46 5.95
N THR A 151 2.27 4.95 5.22
CA THR A 151 1.52 3.73 5.54
C THR A 151 2.07 2.48 4.83
N THR A 152 3.22 2.60 4.18
CA THR A 152 4.04 1.49 3.66
C THR A 152 5.39 1.44 4.38
N PRO A 153 6.03 0.26 4.51
CA PRO A 153 7.37 0.16 5.10
C PRO A 153 8.45 0.91 4.32
N THR A 154 9.65 0.95 4.90
CA THR A 154 10.84 1.50 4.24
C THR A 154 11.56 0.44 3.41
N THR A 155 12.39 0.89 2.47
CA THR A 155 13.37 0.05 1.78
C THR A 155 14.29 -0.69 2.77
N GLY A 156 14.66 -0.03 3.88
CA GLY A 156 15.45 -0.65 4.94
C GLY A 156 14.77 -1.85 5.58
N GLN A 157 13.45 -1.73 5.87
CA GLN A 157 12.64 -2.85 6.38
C GLN A 157 12.50 -3.96 5.34
N ARG A 158 12.28 -3.64 4.06
CA ARG A 158 12.20 -4.61 2.97
C ARG A 158 13.50 -5.41 2.82
N THR A 159 14.64 -4.72 2.77
CA THR A 159 15.94 -5.38 2.62
C THR A 159 16.29 -6.23 3.83
N ALA A 160 15.96 -5.76 5.04
CA ALA A 160 16.12 -6.54 6.27
C ALA A 160 15.26 -7.81 6.24
N ALA A 161 13.98 -7.71 5.84
CA ALA A 161 13.07 -8.84 5.72
C ALA A 161 13.53 -9.85 4.66
N THR A 162 14.02 -9.37 3.51
CA THR A 162 14.56 -10.22 2.45
C THR A 162 15.75 -11.04 2.97
N ILE A 163 16.69 -10.39 3.64
CA ILE A 163 17.87 -11.05 4.18
C ILE A 163 17.51 -11.96 5.36
N ALA A 164 16.59 -11.57 6.24
CA ALA A 164 16.10 -12.43 7.33
C ALA A 164 15.50 -13.74 6.79
N TYR A 165 14.73 -13.66 5.69
CA TYR A 165 14.20 -14.84 5.03
C TYR A 165 15.32 -15.77 4.55
N PHE A 166 16.29 -15.26 3.77
CA PHE A 166 17.38 -16.07 3.27
C PHE A 166 18.26 -16.64 4.38
N ALA A 167 18.51 -15.88 5.45
CA ALA A 167 19.27 -16.33 6.62
C ALA A 167 18.62 -17.54 7.30
N LYS A 168 17.26 -17.52 7.39
CA LYS A 168 16.49 -18.53 8.13
C LYS A 168 16.12 -19.75 7.28
N TYR A 169 15.81 -19.53 5.99
CA TYR A 169 15.17 -20.54 5.16
C TYR A 169 16.04 -21.01 3.97
N SER A 170 17.29 -20.52 3.84
CA SER A 170 18.19 -20.95 2.78
C SER A 170 19.60 -21.22 3.28
N LYS A 171 20.42 -21.80 2.38
CA LYS A 171 21.87 -22.00 2.61
C LYS A 171 22.73 -21.14 1.68
N PHE A 172 22.13 -20.24 0.93
CA PHE A 172 22.80 -19.39 -0.03
C PHE A 172 23.85 -18.48 0.62
N LYS A 173 24.97 -18.30 -0.05
CA LYS A 173 26.09 -17.48 0.41
C LYS A 173 26.54 -16.43 -0.60
N LYS A 174 26.26 -16.62 -1.90
CA LYS A 174 26.70 -15.71 -2.96
C LYS A 174 25.54 -14.86 -3.45
N PHE A 175 25.62 -13.57 -3.18
CA PHE A 175 24.57 -12.61 -3.47
C PHE A 175 25.03 -11.58 -4.50
N TYR A 176 24.15 -11.19 -5.40
CA TYR A 176 24.35 -10.13 -6.38
C TYR A 176 23.27 -9.06 -6.21
N ILE A 177 23.64 -7.79 -6.15
CA ILE A 177 22.67 -6.69 -6.11
C ILE A 177 22.44 -6.19 -7.53
N LEU A 178 21.18 -6.17 -7.97
CA LEU A 178 20.77 -5.64 -9.27
C LEU A 178 19.48 -4.82 -9.12
N CYS A 179 19.63 -3.51 -9.03
CA CYS A 179 18.53 -2.59 -8.73
C CYS A 179 18.43 -1.47 -9.78
N GLN A 180 17.29 -0.75 -9.77
CA GLN A 180 17.14 0.47 -10.55
C GLN A 180 18.09 1.58 -10.07
N ASP A 181 18.65 2.37 -10.97
CA ASP A 181 19.42 3.57 -10.67
C ASP A 181 18.48 4.75 -10.34
N ALA A 182 17.81 4.63 -9.20
CA ALA A 182 16.89 5.61 -8.64
C ALA A 182 16.94 5.52 -7.11
N SER A 183 16.32 6.46 -6.42
CA SER A 183 16.36 6.54 -4.94
C SER A 183 15.99 5.21 -4.26
N LEU A 184 14.92 4.53 -4.72
CA LEU A 184 14.50 3.23 -4.19
C LEU A 184 15.60 2.17 -4.32
N GLY A 185 16.17 2.03 -5.53
CA GLY A 185 17.18 0.99 -5.80
C GLY A 185 18.52 1.28 -5.14
N ARG A 186 18.94 2.55 -5.06
CA ARG A 186 20.15 2.95 -4.34
C ARG A 186 20.05 2.70 -2.84
N ASP A 187 18.93 3.09 -2.22
CA ASP A 187 18.65 2.81 -0.81
C ASP A 187 18.62 1.30 -0.54
N ALA A 188 18.04 0.52 -1.47
CA ALA A 188 18.00 -0.93 -1.36
C ALA A 188 19.39 -1.56 -1.41
N GLY A 189 20.25 -1.12 -2.32
CA GLY A 189 21.62 -1.60 -2.43
C GLY A 189 22.38 -1.43 -1.11
N GLU A 190 22.30 -0.24 -0.51
CA GLU A 190 22.89 0.01 0.81
C GLU A 190 22.26 -0.86 1.90
N GLY A 191 20.94 -0.97 1.92
CA GLY A 191 20.23 -1.80 2.88
C GLY A 191 20.59 -3.29 2.76
N PHE A 192 20.73 -3.82 1.55
CA PHE A 192 21.18 -5.21 1.32
C PHE A 192 22.62 -5.41 1.82
N LYS A 193 23.56 -4.53 1.47
CA LYS A 193 24.94 -4.61 1.94
C LYS A 193 25.05 -4.62 3.46
N GLN A 194 24.28 -3.77 4.14
CA GLN A 194 24.24 -3.73 5.60
C GLN A 194 23.68 -5.02 6.20
N ASN A 195 22.56 -5.52 5.66
CA ASN A 195 21.87 -6.68 6.20
C ASN A 195 22.56 -8.02 5.85
N LEU A 196 23.28 -8.14 4.71
CA LEU A 196 24.06 -9.33 4.36
C LEU A 196 25.04 -9.74 5.44
N LYS A 197 25.57 -8.78 6.21
CA LYS A 197 26.45 -9.06 7.37
C LYS A 197 25.81 -9.96 8.43
N LYS A 198 24.46 -10.08 8.43
CA LYS A 198 23.71 -10.97 9.32
C LYS A 198 23.74 -12.45 8.88
N ILE A 199 24.21 -12.76 7.64
CA ILE A 199 24.38 -14.13 7.14
C ILE A 199 25.85 -14.52 7.23
N PRO A 200 26.25 -15.37 8.17
CA PRO A 200 27.65 -15.80 8.30
C PRO A 200 28.17 -16.43 7.00
N GLY A 201 29.34 -15.95 6.54
CA GLY A 201 29.97 -16.42 5.31
C GLY A 201 29.31 -15.95 4.02
N SER A 202 28.39 -15.01 4.06
CA SER A 202 27.84 -14.39 2.86
C SER A 202 28.90 -13.59 2.11
N GLN A 203 28.77 -13.58 0.79
CA GLN A 203 29.64 -12.85 -0.15
C GLN A 203 28.76 -12.04 -1.10
N LEU A 204 29.03 -10.75 -1.21
CA LEU A 204 28.52 -9.93 -2.29
C LEU A 204 29.45 -10.13 -3.50
N VAL A 205 28.99 -10.86 -4.51
CA VAL A 205 29.80 -11.23 -5.68
C VAL A 205 29.65 -10.26 -6.85
N GLY A 206 28.76 -9.29 -6.74
CA GLY A 206 28.59 -8.20 -7.69
C GLY A 206 27.47 -7.25 -7.32
N GLU A 207 27.54 -6.05 -7.91
CA GLU A 207 26.59 -4.97 -7.70
C GLU A 207 26.48 -4.15 -8.99
N ASP A 208 25.27 -4.05 -9.54
CA ASP A 208 24.96 -3.20 -10.70
C ASP A 208 23.66 -2.43 -10.47
N TYR A 209 23.59 -1.25 -11.09
CA TYR A 209 22.38 -0.45 -11.16
C TYR A 209 22.04 -0.16 -12.61
N HIS A 210 20.78 -0.35 -12.98
CA HIS A 210 20.32 -0.17 -14.35
C HIS A 210 19.36 1.03 -14.49
N PRO A 211 19.28 1.65 -15.67
CA PRO A 211 18.30 2.72 -15.93
C PRO A 211 16.87 2.25 -15.66
N VAL A 212 16.02 3.14 -15.17
CA VAL A 212 14.57 2.89 -15.03
C VAL A 212 13.94 2.65 -16.40
N ALA A 213 12.99 1.71 -16.48
CA ALA A 213 12.31 1.26 -17.68
C ALA A 213 13.27 0.59 -18.72
N LEU A 214 14.26 -0.14 -18.22
CA LEU A 214 15.18 -0.92 -19.04
C LEU A 214 14.46 -2.09 -19.73
N LYS A 215 14.73 -2.28 -21.02
CA LYS A 215 14.14 -3.37 -21.80
C LYS A 215 15.05 -4.60 -21.90
N ASP A 216 16.35 -4.41 -22.06
CA ASP A 216 17.33 -5.48 -22.23
C ASP A 216 18.17 -5.69 -20.99
N PHE A 217 17.92 -6.79 -20.30
CA PHE A 217 18.66 -7.22 -19.11
C PHE A 217 19.79 -8.23 -19.41
N ALA A 218 19.96 -8.67 -20.67
CA ALA A 218 20.93 -9.70 -21.00
C ALA A 218 22.38 -9.37 -20.57
N PRO A 219 22.89 -8.12 -20.71
CA PRO A 219 24.22 -7.78 -20.24
C PRO A 219 24.39 -7.93 -18.71
N TYR A 220 23.35 -7.61 -17.95
CA TYR A 220 23.36 -7.72 -16.49
C TYR A 220 23.28 -9.19 -16.03
N ILE A 221 22.35 -9.97 -16.61
CA ILE A 221 22.20 -11.38 -16.26
C ILE A 221 23.43 -12.20 -16.65
N SER A 222 24.11 -11.87 -17.75
CA SER A 222 25.38 -12.48 -18.10
C SER A 222 26.45 -12.27 -17.02
N LYS A 223 26.53 -11.07 -16.43
CA LYS A 223 27.43 -10.80 -15.28
C LYS A 223 27.02 -11.60 -14.04
N VAL A 224 25.72 -11.67 -13.73
CA VAL A 224 25.19 -12.47 -12.61
C VAL A 224 25.61 -13.94 -12.77
N ILE A 225 25.41 -14.52 -13.95
CA ILE A 225 25.81 -15.92 -14.24
C ILE A 225 27.32 -16.08 -14.07
N ALA A 226 28.14 -15.20 -14.67
CA ALA A 226 29.58 -15.23 -14.58
C ALA A 226 30.13 -15.12 -13.15
N SER A 227 29.45 -14.37 -12.29
CA SER A 227 29.82 -14.20 -10.87
C SER A 227 29.55 -15.44 -10.01
N GLY A 228 28.76 -16.39 -10.50
CA GLY A 228 28.30 -17.55 -9.75
C GLY A 228 27.38 -17.20 -8.60
N ALA A 229 26.61 -16.08 -8.70
CA ALA A 229 25.62 -15.68 -7.72
C ALA A 229 24.53 -16.75 -7.56
N GLU A 230 24.11 -16.99 -6.33
CA GLU A 230 22.99 -17.87 -5.98
C GLU A 230 21.69 -17.10 -5.81
N VAL A 231 21.80 -15.79 -5.48
CA VAL A 231 20.68 -14.90 -5.25
C VAL A 231 20.90 -13.57 -5.95
N ILE A 232 19.87 -13.07 -6.65
CA ILE A 232 19.77 -11.68 -7.10
C ILE A 232 18.92 -10.92 -6.10
N LEU A 233 19.49 -9.93 -5.43
CA LEU A 233 18.81 -9.01 -4.54
C LEU A 233 18.35 -7.78 -5.33
N THR A 234 17.04 -7.51 -5.35
CA THR A 234 16.47 -6.42 -6.12
C THR A 234 15.28 -5.78 -5.42
N THR A 235 14.94 -4.55 -5.82
CA THR A 235 13.67 -3.90 -5.53
C THR A 235 12.97 -3.47 -6.82
N ASN A 236 13.29 -4.14 -7.93
CA ASN A 236 12.62 -3.88 -9.20
C ASN A 236 11.13 -4.15 -9.13
N PHE A 237 10.37 -3.40 -9.92
CA PHE A 237 8.93 -3.48 -10.04
C PHE A 237 8.48 -3.19 -11.49
N GLY A 238 7.21 -3.46 -11.79
CA GLY A 238 6.63 -3.18 -13.11
C GLY A 238 7.41 -3.84 -14.26
N PRO A 239 7.54 -3.16 -15.42
CA PRO A 239 8.20 -3.71 -16.59
C PRO A 239 9.64 -4.15 -16.36
N ASP A 240 10.40 -3.43 -15.51
CA ASP A 240 11.80 -3.75 -15.24
C ASP A 240 11.93 -5.13 -14.58
N LEU A 241 11.04 -5.44 -13.63
CA LEU A 241 11.03 -6.75 -12.98
C LEU A 241 10.61 -7.85 -13.95
N GLY A 242 9.57 -7.61 -14.76
CA GLY A 242 9.12 -8.56 -15.78
C GLY A 242 10.22 -8.91 -16.78
N ASN A 243 10.92 -7.89 -17.29
CA ASN A 243 12.03 -8.08 -18.22
C ASN A 243 13.22 -8.80 -17.57
N LEU A 244 13.56 -8.47 -16.33
CA LEU A 244 14.59 -9.14 -15.55
C LEU A 244 14.30 -10.65 -15.46
N ILE A 245 13.14 -11.05 -14.94
CA ILE A 245 12.76 -12.45 -14.73
C ILE A 245 12.69 -13.24 -16.05
N LYS A 246 12.15 -12.64 -17.12
CA LYS A 246 12.14 -13.27 -18.44
C LYS A 246 13.55 -13.54 -18.95
N THR A 247 14.45 -12.56 -18.78
CA THR A 247 15.84 -12.68 -19.22
C THR A 247 16.60 -13.75 -18.40
N GLU A 248 16.33 -13.84 -17.09
CA GLU A 248 16.85 -14.94 -16.26
C GLU A 248 16.45 -16.31 -16.82
N GLY A 249 15.15 -16.48 -17.14
CA GLY A 249 14.64 -17.71 -17.73
C GLY A 249 15.25 -18.03 -19.10
N GLN A 250 15.35 -17.02 -19.98
CA GLN A 250 15.91 -17.16 -21.33
C GLN A 250 17.38 -17.54 -21.34
N LEU A 251 18.18 -16.99 -20.43
CA LEU A 251 19.62 -17.25 -20.31
C LEU A 251 19.94 -18.43 -19.38
N GLY A 252 18.93 -19.07 -18.81
CA GLY A 252 19.10 -20.20 -17.91
C GLY A 252 19.79 -19.84 -16.59
N CYS A 253 19.67 -18.61 -16.12
CA CYS A 253 20.16 -18.17 -14.82
C CYS A 253 19.53 -19.03 -13.71
N LYS A 254 20.36 -19.51 -12.78
CA LYS A 254 19.92 -20.36 -11.66
C LYS A 254 19.80 -19.61 -10.34
N ALA A 255 20.16 -18.34 -10.31
CA ALA A 255 20.02 -17.52 -9.13
C ALA A 255 18.54 -17.30 -8.77
N VAL A 256 18.23 -17.27 -7.48
CA VAL A 256 16.89 -16.95 -6.98
C VAL A 256 16.79 -15.44 -6.85
N THR A 257 15.86 -14.82 -7.55
CA THR A 257 15.57 -13.38 -7.36
C THR A 257 14.73 -13.16 -6.11
N GLY A 258 15.12 -12.20 -5.25
CA GLY A 258 14.45 -11.87 -4.01
C GLY A 258 14.39 -10.37 -3.71
N GLY A 259 13.29 -9.94 -3.07
CA GLY A 259 13.05 -8.55 -2.68
C GLY A 259 12.20 -7.73 -3.67
N GLY A 260 12.08 -8.18 -4.93
CA GLY A 260 11.26 -7.54 -5.95
C GLY A 260 9.75 -7.68 -5.74
N TYR A 261 8.97 -6.96 -6.55
CA TYR A 261 7.51 -6.90 -6.45
C TYR A 261 6.81 -7.98 -7.31
N LEU A 262 7.30 -9.23 -7.25
CA LEU A 262 6.76 -10.37 -8.03
C LEU A 262 5.33 -10.81 -7.61
N PHE A 263 4.69 -10.12 -6.70
CA PHE A 263 3.27 -10.31 -6.38
C PHE A 263 2.33 -9.42 -7.22
N ASP A 264 2.85 -8.74 -8.25
CA ASP A 264 2.04 -8.11 -9.28
C ASP A 264 1.49 -9.19 -10.23
N PRO A 265 0.18 -9.46 -10.25
CA PRO A 265 -0.38 -10.56 -11.03
C PRO A 265 -0.22 -10.37 -12.54
N VAL A 266 -0.15 -9.13 -13.02
CA VAL A 266 0.09 -8.85 -14.46
C VAL A 266 1.51 -9.26 -14.84
N ILE A 267 2.49 -8.96 -13.99
CA ILE A 267 3.87 -9.42 -14.20
C ILE A 267 3.94 -10.95 -14.14
N MET A 268 3.28 -11.56 -13.15
CA MET A 268 3.29 -13.02 -13.00
C MET A 268 2.60 -13.75 -14.16
N GLN A 269 1.51 -13.20 -14.70
CA GLN A 269 0.86 -13.74 -15.89
C GLN A 269 1.78 -13.70 -17.13
N ASP A 270 2.66 -12.71 -17.21
CA ASP A 270 3.59 -12.51 -18.32
C ASP A 270 4.88 -13.35 -18.18
N VAL A 271 5.43 -13.47 -16.97
CA VAL A 271 6.68 -14.25 -16.73
C VAL A 271 6.43 -15.75 -16.53
N LYS A 272 5.23 -16.14 -16.12
CA LYS A 272 4.79 -17.54 -15.94
C LYS A 272 5.80 -18.38 -15.13
N GLU A 273 6.21 -19.53 -15.70
CA GLU A 273 7.13 -20.49 -15.06
C GLU A 273 8.51 -19.89 -14.76
N ALA A 274 8.93 -18.82 -15.47
CA ALA A 274 10.19 -18.15 -15.15
C ALA A 274 10.18 -17.53 -13.76
N GLY A 275 9.00 -17.24 -13.21
CA GLY A 275 8.84 -16.74 -11.84
C GLY A 275 8.94 -17.78 -10.73
N LEU A 276 8.90 -19.09 -11.05
CA LEU A 276 8.86 -20.15 -10.04
C LEU A 276 10.10 -20.16 -9.14
N GLY A 277 9.87 -20.31 -7.84
CA GLY A 277 10.92 -20.40 -6.82
C GLY A 277 11.53 -19.06 -6.42
N HIS A 278 11.21 -17.95 -7.07
CA HIS A 278 11.65 -16.62 -6.65
C HIS A 278 10.93 -16.18 -5.38
N LEU A 279 11.61 -15.35 -4.60
CA LEU A 279 11.12 -14.84 -3.31
C LEU A 279 10.39 -13.52 -3.48
N VAL A 280 9.16 -13.50 -3.05
CA VAL A 280 8.34 -12.30 -2.85
C VAL A 280 8.41 -11.87 -1.40
N ILE A 281 8.57 -10.56 -1.19
CA ILE A 281 8.55 -9.99 0.15
C ILE A 281 7.70 -8.72 0.15
N HIS A 282 6.64 -8.68 0.99
CA HIS A 282 5.82 -7.48 1.16
C HIS A 282 4.99 -7.55 2.44
N HIS A 283 4.74 -6.41 3.07
CA HIS A 283 3.94 -6.35 4.31
C HIS A 283 2.48 -6.73 4.08
N SER A 284 1.91 -6.35 2.96
CA SER A 284 0.49 -6.53 2.63
C SER A 284 0.18 -7.75 1.76
N LEU A 285 1.11 -8.72 1.61
CA LEU A 285 0.80 -9.96 0.88
C LEU A 285 -0.50 -10.57 1.41
N ILE A 286 -1.40 -10.89 0.47
CA ILE A 286 -2.68 -11.50 0.82
C ILE A 286 -2.46 -12.95 1.27
N ASP A 287 -3.05 -13.27 2.40
CA ASP A 287 -3.16 -14.63 2.94
C ASP A 287 -4.64 -15.02 2.95
N LEU A 288 -5.06 -15.88 2.04
CA LEU A 288 -6.45 -16.35 1.96
C LEU A 288 -6.85 -17.25 3.14
N GLY A 289 -5.87 -17.72 3.93
CA GLY A 289 -6.12 -18.34 5.24
C GLY A 289 -6.62 -17.34 6.30
N ASN A 290 -6.37 -16.04 6.10
CA ASN A 290 -6.88 -15.00 6.98
C ASN A 290 -8.32 -14.61 6.58
N PRO A 291 -9.34 -14.80 7.44
CA PRO A 291 -10.74 -14.58 7.07
C PRO A 291 -11.07 -13.13 6.69
N ILE A 292 -10.38 -12.14 7.26
CA ILE A 292 -10.58 -10.72 6.95
C ILE A 292 -10.05 -10.42 5.53
N GLN A 293 -8.86 -10.92 5.19
CA GLN A 293 -8.28 -10.73 3.87
C GLN A 293 -9.07 -11.50 2.80
N LYS A 294 -9.49 -12.72 3.11
CA LYS A 294 -10.36 -13.51 2.22
C LYS A 294 -11.68 -12.80 1.94
N LYS A 295 -12.31 -12.23 2.96
CA LYS A 295 -13.54 -11.44 2.80
C LYS A 295 -13.30 -10.21 1.93
N PHE A 296 -12.23 -9.44 2.18
CA PHE A 296 -11.87 -8.27 1.39
C PHE A 296 -11.70 -8.62 -0.10
N VAL A 297 -10.95 -9.68 -0.41
CA VAL A 297 -10.75 -10.13 -1.79
C VAL A 297 -12.09 -10.49 -2.45
N LYS A 298 -12.93 -11.24 -1.75
CA LYS A 298 -14.26 -11.65 -2.25
C LYS A 298 -15.15 -10.43 -2.52
N ASP A 299 -15.31 -9.53 -1.54
CA ASP A 299 -16.19 -8.36 -1.66
C ASP A 299 -15.71 -7.41 -2.76
N PHE A 300 -14.40 -7.23 -2.86
CA PHE A 300 -13.78 -6.42 -3.92
C PHE A 300 -14.06 -7.00 -5.31
N GLN A 301 -13.85 -8.31 -5.49
CA GLN A 301 -14.07 -8.99 -6.77
C GLN A 301 -15.55 -9.01 -7.17
N GLU A 302 -16.47 -9.17 -6.21
CA GLU A 302 -17.91 -9.11 -6.46
C GLU A 302 -18.35 -7.71 -6.92
N LYS A 303 -17.86 -6.66 -6.25
CA LYS A 303 -18.16 -5.27 -6.61
C LYS A 303 -17.57 -4.89 -7.98
N ASN A 304 -16.46 -5.49 -8.37
CA ASN A 304 -15.71 -5.19 -9.59
C ASN A 304 -15.72 -6.35 -10.58
N LYS A 305 -16.80 -7.16 -10.60
CA LYS A 305 -16.90 -8.39 -11.42
C LYS A 305 -16.77 -8.18 -12.93
N ASP A 306 -17.04 -6.96 -13.40
CA ASP A 306 -16.96 -6.60 -14.82
C ASP A 306 -15.54 -6.14 -15.23
N LEU A 307 -14.61 -6.02 -14.28
CA LEU A 307 -13.22 -5.69 -14.54
C LEU A 307 -12.38 -6.96 -14.77
N ASP A 308 -11.27 -6.80 -15.49
CA ASP A 308 -10.30 -7.90 -15.64
C ASP A 308 -9.76 -8.35 -14.28
N LYS A 309 -9.97 -9.65 -13.97
CA LYS A 309 -9.67 -10.22 -12.64
C LYS A 309 -8.17 -10.26 -12.31
N VAL A 310 -7.30 -10.32 -13.32
CA VAL A 310 -5.86 -10.33 -13.14
C VAL A 310 -5.38 -8.91 -12.92
N PHE A 311 -5.72 -8.02 -13.85
CA PHE A 311 -5.27 -6.64 -13.83
C PHE A 311 -5.75 -5.88 -12.59
N TYR A 312 -7.02 -6.06 -12.21
CA TYR A 312 -7.65 -5.39 -11.07
C TYR A 312 -7.75 -6.26 -9.81
N SER A 313 -6.89 -7.25 -9.69
CA SER A 313 -6.85 -8.06 -8.47
C SER A 313 -6.47 -7.22 -7.25
N PRO A 314 -7.14 -7.41 -6.09
CA PRO A 314 -6.85 -6.64 -4.88
C PRO A 314 -5.59 -7.12 -4.13
N VAL A 315 -4.63 -7.73 -4.83
CA VAL A 315 -3.43 -8.34 -4.24
C VAL A 315 -2.16 -7.49 -4.39
N PHE A 316 -2.21 -6.43 -5.22
CA PHE A 316 -1.08 -5.52 -5.43
C PHE A 316 -1.56 -4.09 -5.63
N GLY A 317 -1.07 -3.18 -4.83
CA GLY A 317 -1.34 -1.75 -4.93
C GLY A 317 -2.77 -1.35 -4.57
N VAL A 318 -3.77 -2.11 -5.03
CA VAL A 318 -5.18 -1.91 -4.64
C VAL A 318 -5.33 -1.98 -3.12
N ASN A 319 -4.83 -3.04 -2.49
CA ASN A 319 -4.89 -3.23 -1.04
C ASN A 319 -4.06 -2.19 -0.28
N ASP A 320 -2.89 -1.78 -0.79
CA ASP A 320 -2.04 -0.80 -0.13
C ASP A 320 -2.73 0.57 -0.04
N TYR A 321 -3.32 1.03 -1.16
CA TYR A 321 -4.08 2.27 -1.19
C TYR A 321 -5.39 2.17 -0.39
N TYR A 322 -6.11 1.07 -0.52
CA TYR A 322 -7.34 0.86 0.25
C TYR A 322 -7.08 0.94 1.76
N TYR A 323 -6.13 0.16 2.29
CA TYR A 323 -5.84 0.17 3.72
C TYR A 323 -5.14 1.45 4.20
N GLY A 324 -4.29 2.06 3.37
CA GLY A 324 -3.72 3.37 3.64
C GLY A 324 -4.80 4.45 3.80
N MET A 325 -5.80 4.43 2.90
CA MET A 325 -6.99 5.30 2.98
C MET A 325 -7.83 5.02 4.22
N GLN A 326 -8.09 3.75 4.55
CA GLN A 326 -8.87 3.39 5.74
C GLN A 326 -8.21 3.92 7.03
N TRP A 327 -6.89 3.83 7.13
CA TRP A 327 -6.16 4.38 8.29
C TRP A 327 -6.17 5.92 8.31
N MET A 328 -6.04 6.56 7.16
CA MET A 328 -6.21 8.01 7.04
C MET A 328 -7.61 8.44 7.49
N PHE A 329 -8.67 7.72 7.08
CA PHE A 329 -10.04 8.01 7.50
C PHE A 329 -10.23 7.83 9.01
N ASP A 330 -9.62 6.81 9.60
CA ASP A 330 -9.60 6.63 11.06
C ASP A 330 -8.90 7.81 11.77
N ALA A 331 -7.76 8.26 11.25
CA ALA A 331 -7.05 9.41 11.80
C ALA A 331 -7.89 10.70 11.71
N ILE A 332 -8.57 10.96 10.59
CA ILE A 332 -9.47 12.09 10.41
C ILE A 332 -10.66 12.03 11.41
N LYS A 333 -11.23 10.83 11.62
CA LYS A 333 -12.30 10.63 12.63
C LYS A 333 -11.81 10.94 14.03
N ARG A 334 -10.62 10.46 14.42
CA ARG A 334 -10.02 10.73 15.73
C ARG A 334 -9.67 12.21 15.92
N ALA A 335 -9.21 12.89 14.87
CA ALA A 335 -8.94 14.31 14.88
C ALA A 335 -10.22 15.16 14.94
N GLY A 336 -11.38 14.61 14.53
CA GLY A 336 -12.63 15.35 14.35
C GLY A 336 -12.50 16.47 13.30
N SER A 337 -11.48 16.43 12.42
CA SER A 337 -11.12 17.51 11.51
C SER A 337 -10.20 17.02 10.40
N THR A 338 -10.17 17.75 9.27
CA THR A 338 -9.12 17.64 8.23
C THR A 338 -8.00 18.67 8.42
N ASP A 339 -8.07 19.52 9.44
CA ASP A 339 -6.98 20.44 9.78
C ASP A 339 -5.68 19.69 10.04
N SER A 340 -4.62 20.10 9.35
CA SER A 340 -3.36 19.35 9.35
C SER A 340 -2.73 19.23 10.73
N ALA A 341 -2.79 20.26 11.59
CA ALA A 341 -2.20 20.20 12.93
C ALA A 341 -2.95 19.18 13.82
N LYS A 342 -4.29 19.18 13.76
CA LYS A 342 -5.11 18.21 14.49
C LYS A 342 -4.91 16.79 13.97
N LEU A 343 -4.80 16.63 12.64
CA LEU A 343 -4.59 15.34 12.01
C LEU A 343 -3.23 14.75 12.37
N ILE A 344 -2.17 15.56 12.34
CA ILE A 344 -0.81 15.16 12.78
C ILE A 344 -0.86 14.67 14.23
N GLN A 345 -1.41 15.48 15.14
CA GLN A 345 -1.53 15.12 16.56
C GLN A 345 -2.32 13.83 16.78
N ALA A 346 -3.40 13.60 16.01
CA ALA A 346 -4.23 12.41 16.13
C ALA A 346 -3.57 11.16 15.55
N TRP A 347 -2.59 11.28 14.66
CA TRP A 347 -1.98 10.15 13.97
C TRP A 347 -0.62 9.75 14.55
N GLU A 348 0.15 10.69 15.10
CA GLU A 348 1.42 10.41 15.78
C GLU A 348 1.21 9.42 16.94
N GLY A 349 1.98 8.31 16.93
CA GLY A 349 1.91 7.26 17.95
C GLY A 349 0.66 6.37 17.90
N ALA A 350 -0.28 6.66 17.00
CA ALA A 350 -1.51 5.92 16.89
C ALA A 350 -1.32 4.51 16.33
N SER A 351 -2.15 3.58 16.79
CA SER A 351 -2.20 2.23 16.24
C SER A 351 -3.49 2.01 15.45
N TYR A 352 -3.41 1.09 14.49
CA TYR A 352 -4.55 0.65 13.69
C TYR A 352 -4.50 -0.87 13.49
N ASN A 353 -5.67 -1.51 13.40
CA ASN A 353 -5.77 -2.93 13.15
C ASN A 353 -5.89 -3.20 11.65
N MET A 354 -4.76 -3.50 11.02
CA MET A 354 -4.73 -4.00 9.66
C MET A 354 -5.12 -5.48 9.61
N PRO A 355 -5.55 -6.04 8.46
CA PRO A 355 -5.88 -7.47 8.36
C PRO A 355 -4.72 -8.40 8.71
N TRP A 356 -3.50 -7.93 8.62
CA TRP A 356 -2.28 -8.68 8.92
C TRP A 356 -1.72 -8.43 10.32
N GLY A 357 -2.41 -7.66 11.15
CA GLY A 357 -2.04 -7.39 12.53
C GLY A 357 -2.12 -5.92 12.90
N LYS A 358 -1.86 -5.64 14.18
CA LYS A 358 -1.78 -4.27 14.69
C LYS A 358 -0.55 -3.59 14.11
N VAL A 359 -0.72 -2.38 13.60
CA VAL A 359 0.35 -1.51 13.12
C VAL A 359 0.38 -0.23 13.94
N THR A 360 1.53 0.43 13.98
CA THR A 360 1.70 1.69 14.74
C THR A 360 2.38 2.74 13.86
N MET A 361 1.92 3.97 13.94
CA MET A 361 2.56 5.13 13.33
C MET A 361 3.61 5.69 14.30
N ARG A 362 4.89 5.52 13.98
CA ARG A 362 5.96 6.02 14.84
C ARG A 362 5.95 7.55 14.85
N ALA A 363 5.85 8.14 16.05
CA ALA A 363 5.62 9.58 16.20
C ALA A 363 6.78 10.46 15.69
N CYS A 364 8.04 9.99 15.81
CA CYS A 364 9.18 10.83 15.47
C CYS A 364 9.44 11.00 13.98
N ASP A 365 8.97 10.04 13.13
CA ASP A 365 9.22 10.05 11.69
C ASP A 365 8.02 9.69 10.82
N HIS A 366 6.83 9.54 11.42
CA HIS A 366 5.58 9.19 10.75
C HIS A 366 5.70 7.93 9.87
N GLN A 367 6.48 6.96 10.32
CA GLN A 367 6.70 5.68 9.67
C GLN A 367 5.82 4.59 10.27
N ILE A 368 5.14 3.82 9.43
CA ILE A 368 4.46 2.60 9.88
C ILE A 368 5.47 1.59 10.42
N ILE A 369 5.15 1.02 11.57
CA ILE A 369 5.81 -0.18 12.12
C ILE A 369 4.87 -1.35 11.90
N THR A 370 5.32 -2.35 11.16
CA THR A 370 4.51 -3.50 10.70
C THR A 370 5.42 -4.69 10.40
N PRO A 371 4.97 -5.93 10.61
CA PRO A 371 5.69 -7.11 10.15
C PRO A 371 5.70 -7.18 8.61
N TYR A 372 6.63 -7.97 8.07
CA TYR A 372 6.64 -8.35 6.66
C TYR A 372 6.14 -9.78 6.48
N LYS A 373 5.72 -10.09 5.26
CA LYS A 373 5.43 -11.44 4.82
C LYS A 373 6.34 -11.82 3.67
N ALA A 374 6.74 -13.08 3.65
CA ALA A 374 7.59 -13.66 2.62
C ALA A 374 6.93 -14.90 2.04
N ALA A 375 6.91 -15.04 0.72
CA ALA A 375 6.38 -16.20 0.03
C ALA A 375 7.25 -16.54 -1.18
N LEU A 376 7.35 -17.82 -1.51
CA LEU A 376 7.87 -18.24 -2.81
C LEU A 376 6.77 -18.23 -3.86
N ILE A 377 7.14 -17.98 -5.10
CA ILE A 377 6.25 -18.22 -6.24
C ILE A 377 6.16 -19.73 -6.45
N VAL A 378 4.93 -20.23 -6.47
CA VAL A 378 4.59 -21.65 -6.63
C VAL A 378 3.63 -21.86 -7.79
N LYS A 379 3.62 -23.10 -8.35
CA LYS A 379 2.70 -23.44 -9.43
C LYS A 379 1.25 -23.54 -8.92
N ASP A 380 1.07 -24.30 -7.85
CA ASP A 380 -0.25 -24.54 -7.26
C ASP A 380 -0.53 -23.48 -6.20
N ASN A 381 -1.44 -22.56 -6.50
CA ASN A 381 -1.82 -21.46 -5.63
C ASN A 381 -3.34 -21.24 -5.63
N GLU A 382 -3.84 -20.48 -4.64
CA GLU A 382 -5.29 -20.24 -4.46
C GLU A 382 -5.81 -19.01 -5.25
N PHE A 383 -4.94 -18.31 -5.99
CA PHE A 383 -5.28 -17.01 -6.59
C PHE A 383 -5.58 -17.12 -8.10
N PHE A 384 -4.67 -17.75 -8.84
CA PHE A 384 -4.66 -17.71 -10.30
C PHE A 384 -4.31 -19.07 -10.91
N SER A 385 -4.66 -19.26 -12.20
CA SER A 385 -4.30 -20.44 -12.99
C SER A 385 -2.83 -20.45 -13.49
N PHE A 386 -2.09 -19.42 -13.17
CA PHE A 386 -0.65 -19.30 -13.46
C PHE A 386 0.13 -19.24 -12.13
N PRO A 387 1.48 -19.45 -12.16
CA PRO A 387 2.30 -19.39 -10.96
C PRO A 387 2.11 -18.07 -10.19
N TYR A 388 1.91 -18.15 -8.87
CA TYR A 388 1.72 -16.99 -8.02
C TYR A 388 2.23 -17.27 -6.61
N THR A 389 2.02 -16.31 -5.69
CA THR A 389 2.49 -16.43 -4.31
C THR A 389 1.90 -17.65 -3.61
N GLY A 390 2.75 -18.46 -3.04
CA GLY A 390 2.38 -19.51 -2.09
C GLY A 390 1.96 -18.95 -0.74
N LYS A 391 1.76 -19.85 0.23
CA LYS A 391 1.43 -19.46 1.60
C LYS A 391 2.55 -18.61 2.21
N PRO A 392 2.26 -17.39 2.69
CA PRO A 392 3.28 -16.52 3.26
C PRO A 392 3.71 -16.97 4.65
N VAL A 393 4.99 -16.73 4.98
CA VAL A 393 5.53 -16.74 6.33
C VAL A 393 5.69 -15.31 6.83
N VAL A 394 5.55 -15.11 8.14
CA VAL A 394 5.68 -13.79 8.76
C VAL A 394 7.14 -13.58 9.18
N ILE A 395 7.69 -12.42 8.84
CA ILE A 395 8.94 -11.90 9.38
C ILE A 395 8.55 -10.81 10.38
N PRO A 396 8.80 -11.02 11.68
CA PRO A 396 8.36 -10.11 12.73
C PRO A 396 8.99 -8.72 12.60
N GLU A 397 8.27 -7.68 13.04
CA GLU A 397 8.74 -6.30 12.94
C GLU A 397 10.00 -6.03 13.77
N GLU A 398 10.22 -6.72 14.88
CA GLU A 398 11.42 -6.59 15.71
C GLU A 398 12.71 -7.03 15.00
N GLU A 399 12.63 -7.92 13.99
CA GLU A 399 13.77 -8.36 13.20
C GLU A 399 14.16 -7.36 12.10
N ILE A 400 13.23 -6.47 11.72
CA ILE A 400 13.33 -5.67 10.51
C ILE A 400 13.19 -4.16 10.72
N THR A 401 12.69 -3.74 11.87
CA THR A 401 12.51 -2.31 12.14
C THR A 401 13.85 -1.61 12.27
N VAL A 402 14.03 -0.55 11.47
CA VAL A 402 15.19 0.33 11.59
C VAL A 402 15.04 1.15 12.88
N PRO A 403 16.03 1.09 13.79
CA PRO A 403 15.99 1.89 15.01
C PRO A 403 15.83 3.39 14.71
N PRO A 404 15.10 4.14 15.54
CA PRO A 404 14.91 5.58 15.35
C PRO A 404 16.21 6.35 15.08
N SER A 405 17.27 6.09 15.85
CA SER A 405 18.58 6.72 15.71
C SER A 405 19.30 6.45 14.37
N GLN A 406 18.87 5.45 13.62
CA GLN A 406 19.46 5.06 12.33
C GLN A 406 18.64 5.50 11.11
N THR A 407 17.52 6.18 11.33
CA THR A 407 16.64 6.64 10.22
C THR A 407 17.19 7.85 9.48
N GLY A 408 18.17 8.54 10.03
CA GLY A 408 18.65 9.83 9.52
C GLY A 408 17.71 11.02 9.83
N ASN A 409 16.58 10.76 10.50
CA ASN A 409 15.64 11.81 10.92
C ASN A 409 16.10 12.49 12.22
N ALA A 410 16.23 13.81 12.19
CA ALA A 410 16.66 14.58 13.36
C ALA A 410 15.69 14.52 14.55
N ARG A 411 14.38 14.31 14.30
CA ARG A 411 13.38 14.14 15.37
C ARG A 411 13.48 12.80 16.13
N CYS A 412 14.17 11.83 15.55
CA CYS A 412 14.30 10.49 16.12
C CYS A 412 15.59 10.27 16.94
N LYS A 413 16.30 11.34 17.25
CA LYS A 413 17.55 11.30 18.05
C LYS A 413 17.26 11.22 19.54
#